data_cfd45555f83b20f9843a1bc4bb806889
#
_entry.id   cfd45555f83b20f9843a1bc4bb806889
#
_cell.length_a   1.000
_cell.length_b   1.000
_cell.length_c   1.000
_cell.angle_alpha   90.00
_cell.angle_beta   90.00
_cell.angle_gamma   90.00
#
_symmetry.space_group_name_H-M   'P 1'
#
loop_
_entity.id
_entity.type
_entity.pdbx_description
1 polymer ?
#
loop_
_entity_poly.entity_id
_entity_poly.type
_entity_poly.pdbx_seq_one_letter_code
_entity_poly.pdbx_strand_id
1 'polypeptide(L)'
;MPYQKMCRTYVYLIVTCIIMTYGCTRTPQSRFYILQPQPSAVDQAKPSVSVNDMIIGVGPVEMPEHLERPQIVTRISSNELYLSEFNRWAGSLEKNFSRVLAENLSVLLSTDKVLVYPWIGTFEVKRQVRVNILQFGSLPGGKVLLKVLWGVKDEEGKFLFPIKKASFSVPAGKGYPEMVEAMNRVLADFSREIANEIIKNDAE
;
A
#
# COMPACT_ATOMS: atom_id res chain seq x y z
N MET A 1 -15.23 -62.09 -37.79
CA MET A 1 -15.73 -60.73 -37.43
C MET A 1 -15.32 -60.24 -36.02
N PRO A 2 -14.36 -60.82 -35.27
CA PRO A 2 -13.89 -60.24 -33.99
C PRO A 2 -12.92 -59.06 -34.16
N TYR A 3 -12.11 -59.03 -35.21
CA TYR A 3 -11.06 -57.99 -35.42
C TYR A 3 -11.60 -56.57 -35.60
N GLN A 4 -12.76 -56.38 -36.21
CA GLN A 4 -13.36 -55.04 -36.37
C GLN A 4 -13.84 -54.45 -35.06
N LYS A 5 -14.32 -55.23 -34.11
CA LYS A 5 -14.73 -54.77 -32.79
C LYS A 5 -13.53 -54.40 -31.93
N MET A 6 -12.46 -55.18 -31.98
CA MET A 6 -11.20 -54.86 -31.31
C MET A 6 -10.56 -53.54 -31.81
N CYS A 7 -10.49 -53.35 -33.12
CA CYS A 7 -9.94 -52.13 -33.70
C CYS A 7 -10.71 -50.88 -33.28
N ARG A 8 -12.04 -50.93 -33.24
CA ARG A 8 -12.90 -49.85 -32.73
C ARG A 8 -12.63 -49.53 -31.27
N THR A 9 -12.45 -50.55 -30.40
CA THR A 9 -12.17 -50.34 -28.98
C THR A 9 -10.81 -49.66 -28.77
N TYR A 10 -9.79 -50.07 -29.51
CA TYR A 10 -8.46 -49.39 -29.46
C TYR A 10 -8.52 -47.95 -29.94
N VAL A 11 -9.28 -47.65 -30.98
CA VAL A 11 -9.45 -46.27 -31.46
C VAL A 11 -10.12 -45.37 -30.40
N TYR A 12 -11.17 -45.89 -29.73
CA TYR A 12 -11.81 -45.14 -28.62
C TYR A 12 -10.87 -44.94 -27.44
N LEU A 13 -10.04 -45.93 -27.08
CA LEU A 13 -9.06 -45.81 -26.01
C LEU A 13 -7.98 -44.77 -26.31
N ILE A 14 -7.48 -44.78 -27.55
CA ILE A 14 -6.48 -43.74 -28.00
C ILE A 14 -7.09 -42.33 -28.01
N VAL A 15 -8.32 -42.18 -28.51
CA VAL A 15 -9.03 -40.90 -28.52
C VAL A 15 -9.25 -40.36 -27.10
N THR A 16 -9.65 -41.27 -26.18
CA THR A 16 -9.85 -40.92 -24.77
C THR A 16 -8.54 -40.49 -24.10
N CYS A 17 -7.42 -41.20 -24.35
CA CYS A 17 -6.10 -40.81 -23.88
C CYS A 17 -5.66 -39.45 -24.42
N ILE A 18 -5.89 -39.14 -25.68
CA ILE A 18 -5.54 -37.85 -26.29
C ILE A 18 -6.35 -36.72 -25.65
N ILE A 19 -7.65 -36.90 -25.38
CA ILE A 19 -8.50 -35.93 -24.73
C ILE A 19 -8.01 -35.62 -23.28
N MET A 20 -7.50 -36.60 -22.58
CA MET A 20 -6.96 -36.45 -21.20
C MET A 20 -5.65 -35.63 -21.17
N THR A 21 -4.89 -35.55 -22.26
CA THR A 21 -3.61 -34.78 -22.31
C THR A 21 -3.79 -33.30 -22.58
N TYR A 22 -4.93 -32.81 -23.05
CA TYR A 22 -5.19 -31.39 -23.29
C TYR A 22 -5.61 -30.60 -22.04
N GLY A 23 -5.61 -31.20 -20.85
CA GLY A 23 -6.05 -30.59 -19.59
C GLY A 23 -5.07 -29.64 -18.90
N CYS A 24 -3.89 -29.34 -19.46
CA CYS A 24 -2.95 -28.40 -18.87
C CYS A 24 -3.39 -26.94 -19.14
N THR A 25 -4.35 -26.46 -18.38
CA THR A 25 -4.62 -25.01 -18.32
C THR A 25 -3.41 -24.29 -17.74
N ARG A 26 -2.83 -23.35 -18.49
CA ARG A 26 -1.74 -22.50 -18.00
C ARG A 26 -2.25 -21.72 -16.79
N THR A 27 -1.70 -21.98 -15.61
CA THR A 27 -1.96 -21.16 -14.42
C THR A 27 -1.50 -19.72 -14.69
N PRO A 28 -2.36 -18.71 -14.49
CA PRO A 28 -1.94 -17.31 -14.67
C PRO A 28 -0.73 -16.98 -13.80
N GLN A 29 0.19 -16.21 -14.35
CA GLN A 29 1.39 -15.80 -13.61
C GLN A 29 1.04 -14.77 -12.54
N SER A 30 1.55 -14.95 -11.32
CA SER A 30 1.41 -13.98 -10.25
C SER A 30 2.17 -12.69 -10.55
N ARG A 31 1.53 -11.56 -10.27
CA ARG A 31 2.10 -10.21 -10.38
C ARG A 31 2.30 -9.64 -8.98
N PHE A 32 3.45 -9.02 -8.77
CA PHE A 32 3.82 -8.43 -7.50
C PHE A 32 3.87 -6.92 -7.61
N TYR A 33 3.37 -6.24 -6.59
CA TYR A 33 3.23 -4.79 -6.53
C TYR A 33 3.90 -4.23 -5.29
N ILE A 34 4.34 -3.00 -5.37
CA ILE A 34 4.95 -2.25 -4.28
C ILE A 34 4.51 -0.78 -4.37
N LEU A 35 4.29 -0.15 -3.23
CA LEU A 35 4.08 1.30 -3.19
C LEU A 35 5.39 2.03 -3.48
N GLN A 36 5.29 3.16 -4.14
CA GLN A 36 6.43 4.02 -4.49
C GLN A 36 6.16 5.46 -4.05
N PRO A 37 7.18 6.21 -3.64
CA PRO A 37 7.04 7.64 -3.42
C PRO A 37 6.64 8.34 -4.72
N GLN A 38 5.94 9.47 -4.60
CA GLN A 38 5.49 10.28 -5.72
C GLN A 38 6.27 11.61 -5.76
N PRO A 39 7.46 11.67 -6.40
CA PRO A 39 8.31 12.87 -6.42
C PRO A 39 7.61 14.09 -7.01
N SER A 40 6.88 13.91 -8.12
CA SER A 40 6.19 15.00 -8.83
C SER A 40 5.04 15.64 -8.05
N ALA A 41 4.43 14.92 -7.08
CA ALA A 41 3.46 15.48 -6.15
C ALA A 41 4.13 16.24 -4.99
N VAL A 42 5.40 15.98 -4.76
CA VAL A 42 6.22 16.48 -3.65
C VAL A 42 7.09 17.65 -4.08
N ASP A 43 7.60 17.67 -5.33
CA ASP A 43 8.53 18.70 -5.84
C ASP A 43 7.97 20.13 -5.94
N GLN A 44 6.66 20.33 -5.75
CA GLN A 44 6.06 21.67 -5.90
C GLN A 44 6.04 22.50 -4.62
N ALA A 45 6.37 21.93 -3.48
CA ALA A 45 6.49 22.67 -2.23
C ALA A 45 7.96 22.68 -1.78
N LYS A 46 8.77 23.63 -2.27
CA LYS A 46 10.00 23.96 -1.54
C LYS A 46 9.58 24.44 -0.16
N PRO A 47 9.92 23.74 0.92
CA PRO A 47 9.61 24.23 2.24
C PRO A 47 10.37 25.52 2.46
N SER A 48 9.64 26.56 2.82
CA SER A 48 10.23 27.86 3.24
C SER A 48 10.91 27.75 4.60
N VAL A 49 10.77 26.62 5.29
CA VAL A 49 11.39 26.32 6.58
C VAL A 49 12.10 24.99 6.47
N SER A 50 13.41 25.00 6.59
CA SER A 50 14.22 23.82 6.69
C SER A 50 14.18 23.30 8.13
N VAL A 51 13.65 22.10 8.33
CA VAL A 51 13.65 21.38 9.63
C VAL A 51 15.02 20.72 9.81
N ASN A 52 16.09 21.52 9.72
CA ASN A 52 17.46 21.04 9.43
C ASN A 52 18.09 20.15 10.51
N ASP A 53 17.58 20.14 11.76
CA ASP A 53 18.26 19.41 12.85
C ASP A 53 17.36 18.42 13.59
N MET A 54 16.12 18.24 13.12
CA MET A 54 15.12 17.45 13.81
C MET A 54 15.07 16.02 13.26
N ILE A 55 15.16 15.03 14.14
CA ILE A 55 14.90 13.63 13.79
C ILE A 55 13.40 13.35 13.88
N ILE A 56 12.82 12.90 12.77
CA ILE A 56 11.41 12.57 12.65
C ILE A 56 11.27 11.05 12.60
N GLY A 57 10.44 10.50 13.47
CA GLY A 57 10.10 9.07 13.49
C GLY A 57 8.74 8.83 12.84
N VAL A 58 8.66 7.90 11.90
CA VAL A 58 7.42 7.44 11.29
C VAL A 58 7.03 6.10 11.89
N GLY A 59 5.90 6.06 12.58
CA GLY A 59 5.34 4.85 13.17
C GLY A 59 5.25 4.85 14.71
N PRO A 60 4.67 3.79 15.29
CA PRO A 60 4.10 2.64 14.57
C PRO A 60 2.95 3.04 13.63
N VAL A 61 2.86 2.31 12.51
CA VAL A 61 1.71 2.36 11.61
C VAL A 61 0.86 1.11 11.89
N GLU A 62 -0.37 1.31 12.30
CA GLU A 62 -1.32 0.23 12.54
C GLU A 62 -2.23 0.06 11.32
N MET A 63 -2.45 -1.18 10.91
CA MET A 63 -3.23 -1.51 9.72
C MET A 63 -4.29 -2.57 10.02
N PRO A 64 -5.49 -2.52 9.41
CA PRO A 64 -6.48 -3.58 9.57
C PRO A 64 -5.94 -4.94 9.11
N GLU A 65 -6.19 -5.98 9.90
CA GLU A 65 -5.68 -7.34 9.67
C GLU A 65 -5.97 -7.88 8.26
N HIS A 66 -7.13 -7.54 7.69
CA HIS A 66 -7.47 -7.98 6.33
C HIS A 66 -6.59 -7.37 5.24
N LEU A 67 -5.80 -6.32 5.54
CA LEU A 67 -4.78 -5.74 4.65
C LEU A 67 -3.37 -6.29 4.90
N GLU A 68 -3.13 -6.98 6.02
CA GLU A 68 -1.83 -7.56 6.40
C GLU A 68 -1.54 -8.90 5.71
N ARG A 69 -2.01 -9.08 4.49
CA ARG A 69 -1.85 -10.31 3.73
C ARG A 69 -1.19 -10.05 2.37
N PRO A 70 -0.58 -11.12 1.80
CA PRO A 70 0.12 -10.97 0.52
C PRO A 70 -0.79 -10.57 -0.65
N GLN A 71 -2.08 -10.98 -0.60
CA GLN A 71 -3.03 -10.69 -1.67
C GLN A 71 -3.44 -9.22 -1.64
N ILE A 72 -3.56 -8.61 -2.82
CA ILE A 72 -4.22 -7.31 -2.92
C ILE A 72 -5.70 -7.49 -2.64
N VAL A 73 -6.19 -6.74 -1.67
CA VAL A 73 -7.59 -6.75 -1.24
C VAL A 73 -8.32 -5.58 -1.87
N THR A 74 -9.44 -5.86 -2.53
CA THR A 74 -10.34 -4.85 -3.08
C THR A 74 -11.72 -5.00 -2.47
N ARG A 75 -12.42 -3.88 -2.31
CA ARG A 75 -13.79 -3.88 -1.78
C ARG A 75 -14.79 -3.97 -2.93
N ILE A 76 -15.65 -4.98 -2.91
CA ILE A 76 -16.72 -5.19 -3.89
C ILE A 76 -18.00 -4.47 -3.46
N SER A 77 -18.36 -4.58 -2.18
CA SER A 77 -19.52 -3.94 -1.59
C SER A 77 -19.23 -3.42 -0.18
N SER A 78 -20.22 -2.95 0.54
CA SER A 78 -20.07 -2.48 1.92
C SER A 78 -19.51 -3.54 2.86
N ASN A 79 -19.86 -4.81 2.63
CA ASN A 79 -19.53 -5.93 3.52
C ASN A 79 -18.73 -7.05 2.84
N GLU A 80 -18.31 -6.84 1.58
CA GLU A 80 -17.63 -7.87 0.80
C GLU A 80 -16.28 -7.40 0.30
N LEU A 81 -15.27 -8.24 0.52
CA LEU A 81 -13.91 -8.05 0.06
C LEU A 81 -13.55 -9.14 -0.96
N TYR A 82 -12.84 -8.76 -1.99
CA TYR A 82 -12.22 -9.69 -2.94
C TYR A 82 -10.71 -9.73 -2.70
N LEU A 83 -10.19 -10.93 -2.57
CA LEU A 83 -8.76 -11.21 -2.44
C LEU A 83 -8.23 -11.72 -3.78
N SER A 84 -7.28 -11.00 -4.37
CA SER A 84 -6.74 -11.38 -5.67
C SER A 84 -5.75 -12.54 -5.56
N GLU A 85 -6.03 -13.64 -6.23
CA GLU A 85 -5.13 -14.81 -6.25
C GLU A 85 -3.78 -14.50 -6.90
N PHE A 86 -3.78 -13.72 -7.99
CA PHE A 86 -2.62 -13.50 -8.84
C PHE A 86 -2.00 -12.10 -8.73
N ASN A 87 -2.63 -11.17 -7.99
CA ASN A 87 -2.06 -9.85 -7.76
C ASN A 87 -1.76 -9.72 -6.26
N ARG A 88 -0.49 -9.55 -5.94
CA ARG A 88 0.03 -9.66 -4.58
C ARG A 88 0.99 -8.52 -4.26
N TRP A 89 1.08 -8.18 -3.01
CA TRP A 89 2.15 -7.31 -2.51
C TRP A 89 3.48 -8.06 -2.52
N ALA A 90 4.57 -7.38 -2.89
CA ALA A 90 5.93 -7.94 -2.87
C ALA A 90 6.50 -8.11 -1.44
N GLY A 91 5.78 -7.63 -0.43
CA GLY A 91 6.14 -7.72 0.99
C GLY A 91 5.01 -7.21 1.86
N SER A 92 5.29 -6.90 3.14
CA SER A 92 4.31 -6.30 4.05
C SER A 92 3.87 -4.93 3.52
N LEU A 93 2.55 -4.74 3.35
CA LEU A 93 1.96 -3.47 2.95
C LEU A 93 2.21 -2.40 4.03
N GLU A 94 2.10 -2.75 5.31
CA GLU A 94 2.38 -1.87 6.45
C GLU A 94 3.82 -1.32 6.40
N LYS A 95 4.82 -2.19 6.24
CA LYS A 95 6.23 -1.78 6.16
C LYS A 95 6.49 -0.92 4.93
N ASN A 96 5.88 -1.27 3.79
CA ASN A 96 6.04 -0.50 2.57
C ASN A 96 5.36 0.87 2.67
N PHE A 97 4.17 0.95 3.28
CA PHE A 97 3.50 2.22 3.58
C PHE A 97 4.37 3.12 4.46
N SER A 98 4.91 2.57 5.55
CA SER A 98 5.78 3.30 6.48
C SER A 98 7.03 3.85 5.81
N ARG A 99 7.69 3.03 4.95
CA ARG A 99 8.86 3.44 4.18
C ARG A 99 8.53 4.55 3.20
N VAL A 100 7.46 4.41 2.41
CA VAL A 100 7.06 5.43 1.42
C VAL A 100 6.64 6.73 2.10
N LEU A 101 5.93 6.64 3.23
CA LEU A 101 5.59 7.82 4.04
C LEU A 101 6.85 8.55 4.53
N ALA A 102 7.85 7.82 5.02
CA ALA A 102 9.11 8.39 5.47
C ALA A 102 9.88 9.05 4.31
N GLU A 103 9.95 8.40 3.15
CA GLU A 103 10.59 8.95 1.95
C GLU A 103 9.89 10.23 1.45
N ASN A 104 8.56 10.25 1.43
CA ASN A 104 7.80 11.45 1.08
C ASN A 104 8.04 12.58 2.07
N LEU A 105 8.04 12.30 3.39
CA LEU A 105 8.31 13.31 4.41
C LEU A 105 9.74 13.83 4.35
N SER A 106 10.73 12.99 4.04
CA SER A 106 12.12 13.40 3.84
C SER A 106 12.25 14.47 2.75
N VAL A 107 11.58 14.25 1.61
CA VAL A 107 11.57 15.23 0.52
C VAL A 107 10.78 16.49 0.90
N LEU A 108 9.57 16.34 1.46
CA LEU A 108 8.68 17.44 1.82
C LEU A 108 9.27 18.39 2.87
N LEU A 109 10.02 17.81 3.83
CA LEU A 109 10.64 18.54 4.94
C LEU A 109 12.11 18.91 4.66
N SER A 110 12.63 18.53 3.47
CA SER A 110 14.02 18.73 3.06
C SER A 110 15.03 18.26 4.10
N THR A 111 14.83 17.04 4.65
CA THR A 111 15.70 16.44 5.67
C THR A 111 15.88 14.95 5.40
N ASP A 112 17.12 14.44 5.58
CA ASP A 112 17.43 13.01 5.53
C ASP A 112 17.23 12.30 6.89
N LYS A 113 16.81 13.07 7.93
CA LYS A 113 16.66 12.58 9.30
C LYS A 113 15.25 12.04 9.57
N VAL A 114 14.70 11.23 8.65
CA VAL A 114 13.40 10.56 8.81
C VAL A 114 13.62 9.07 9.00
N LEU A 115 13.23 8.55 10.18
CA LEU A 115 13.42 7.16 10.58
C LEU A 115 12.09 6.41 10.56
N VAL A 116 12.12 5.14 10.15
CA VAL A 116 10.95 4.24 10.22
C VAL A 116 11.02 3.39 11.47
N TYR A 117 9.89 3.28 12.18
CA TYR A 117 9.76 2.42 13.37
C TYR A 117 9.87 0.92 13.02
N PRO A 118 10.53 0.09 13.85
CA PRO A 118 11.30 0.46 15.04
C PRO A 118 12.66 1.05 14.67
N TRP A 119 12.98 2.23 15.17
CA TRP A 119 14.32 2.80 14.97
C TRP A 119 15.35 2.07 15.83
N ILE A 120 16.52 1.84 15.24
CA ILE A 120 17.64 1.13 15.85
C ILE A 120 18.62 2.19 16.38
N GLY A 121 19.01 2.05 17.65
CA GLY A 121 19.99 2.95 18.28
C GLY A 121 19.36 3.97 19.23
N THR A 122 20.21 4.87 19.75
CA THR A 122 19.85 5.91 20.73
C THR A 122 19.53 7.24 20.06
N PHE A 123 18.64 7.21 19.06
CA PHE A 123 18.22 8.44 18.38
C PHE A 123 17.13 9.15 19.20
N GLU A 124 17.34 10.43 19.48
CA GLU A 124 16.31 11.29 20.05
C GLU A 124 15.33 11.75 18.96
N VAL A 125 14.22 11.03 18.82
CA VAL A 125 13.16 11.39 17.90
C VAL A 125 12.40 12.59 18.45
N LYS A 126 12.53 13.74 17.79
CA LYS A 126 11.88 14.99 18.21
C LYS A 126 10.42 15.09 17.82
N ARG A 127 10.04 14.44 16.70
CA ARG A 127 8.66 14.36 16.22
C ARG A 127 8.34 12.93 15.82
N GLN A 128 7.32 12.35 16.41
CA GLN A 128 6.87 10.99 16.11
C GLN A 128 5.50 11.02 15.43
N VAL A 129 5.44 10.65 14.17
CA VAL A 129 4.20 10.50 13.40
C VAL A 129 3.58 9.14 13.71
N ARG A 130 2.41 9.10 14.33
CA ARG A 130 1.64 7.89 14.58
C ARG A 130 0.45 7.81 13.64
N VAL A 131 0.22 6.64 13.06
CA VAL A 131 -0.82 6.43 12.07
C VAL A 131 -1.60 5.15 12.39
N ASN A 132 -2.92 5.26 12.43
CA ASN A 132 -3.83 4.11 12.45
C ASN A 132 -4.66 4.15 11.16
N ILE A 133 -4.42 3.21 10.26
CA ILE A 133 -5.11 3.08 8.98
C ILE A 133 -6.46 2.41 9.24
N LEU A 134 -7.53 3.12 8.91
CA LEU A 134 -8.90 2.59 8.98
C LEU A 134 -9.32 1.92 7.67
N GLN A 135 -8.79 2.43 6.55
CA GLN A 135 -9.05 1.90 5.22
C GLN A 135 -7.94 2.34 4.25
N PHE A 136 -7.47 1.42 3.41
CA PHE A 136 -6.52 1.71 2.34
C PHE A 136 -6.72 0.76 1.17
N GLY A 137 -7.20 1.26 0.05
CA GLY A 137 -7.42 0.47 -1.16
C GLY A 137 -8.62 0.91 -1.98
N SER A 138 -9.02 0.05 -2.90
CA SER A 138 -10.09 0.30 -3.86
C SER A 138 -11.49 0.26 -3.22
N LEU A 139 -12.35 1.12 -3.72
CA LEU A 139 -13.78 1.17 -3.43
C LEU A 139 -14.60 0.77 -4.66
N PRO A 140 -15.87 0.36 -4.49
CA PRO A 140 -16.83 0.31 -5.57
C PRO A 140 -16.91 1.67 -6.29
N GLY A 141 -17.02 1.64 -7.62
CA GLY A 141 -17.03 2.87 -8.43
C GLY A 141 -15.67 3.36 -8.89
N GLY A 142 -14.62 2.55 -8.72
CA GLY A 142 -13.29 2.82 -9.30
C GLY A 142 -12.53 3.97 -8.64
N LYS A 143 -12.64 4.10 -7.33
CA LYS A 143 -11.86 5.05 -6.51
C LYS A 143 -10.95 4.29 -5.55
N VAL A 144 -9.79 4.86 -5.25
CA VAL A 144 -8.97 4.49 -4.10
C VAL A 144 -9.26 5.45 -2.94
N LEU A 145 -9.33 4.90 -1.74
CA LEU A 145 -9.52 5.65 -0.51
C LEU A 145 -8.40 5.29 0.48
N LEU A 146 -7.82 6.30 1.10
CA LEU A 146 -7.05 6.22 2.33
C LEU A 146 -7.83 6.94 3.43
N LYS A 147 -8.15 6.24 4.52
CA LYS A 147 -8.79 6.80 5.71
C LYS A 147 -7.96 6.46 6.93
N VAL A 148 -7.57 7.48 7.68
CA VAL A 148 -6.62 7.34 8.79
C VAL A 148 -7.06 8.12 10.02
N LEU A 149 -6.63 7.64 11.20
CA LEU A 149 -6.45 8.43 12.42
C LEU A 149 -4.94 8.65 12.58
N TRP A 150 -4.52 9.89 12.85
CA TRP A 150 -3.10 10.18 12.95
C TRP A 150 -2.81 11.36 13.87
N GLY A 151 -1.59 11.48 14.31
CA GLY A 151 -1.12 12.59 15.10
C GLY A 151 0.40 12.61 15.18
N VAL A 152 0.96 13.74 15.58
CA VAL A 152 2.40 13.91 15.80
C VAL A 152 2.64 14.13 17.29
N LYS A 153 3.59 13.38 17.83
CA LYS A 153 4.07 13.53 19.22
C LYS A 153 5.39 14.28 19.24
N ASP A 154 5.61 15.00 20.32
CA ASP A 154 6.91 15.57 20.68
C ASP A 154 7.85 14.53 21.32
N GLU A 155 9.03 14.96 21.72
CA GLU A 155 10.05 14.13 22.40
C GLU A 155 9.61 13.62 23.76
N GLU A 156 8.66 14.30 24.45
CA GLU A 156 8.07 13.90 25.72
C GLU A 156 6.94 12.86 25.54
N GLY A 157 6.57 12.54 24.29
CA GLY A 157 5.51 11.61 23.94
C GLY A 157 4.10 12.19 23.99
N LYS A 158 3.97 13.52 24.11
CA LYS A 158 2.70 14.24 24.10
C LYS A 158 2.32 14.61 22.67
N PHE A 159 1.03 14.55 22.35
CA PHE A 159 0.56 14.99 21.04
C PHE A 159 0.62 16.50 20.91
N LEU A 160 1.19 17.01 19.80
CA LEU A 160 1.26 18.44 19.48
C LEU A 160 -0.12 19.05 19.25
N PHE A 161 -1.06 18.24 18.76
CA PHE A 161 -2.44 18.61 18.51
C PHE A 161 -3.36 17.39 18.74
N PRO A 162 -4.69 17.58 18.88
CA PRO A 162 -5.63 16.45 18.98
C PRO A 162 -5.53 15.51 17.78
N ILE A 163 -5.68 14.19 18.04
CA ILE A 163 -5.68 13.17 16.96
C ILE A 163 -6.65 13.56 15.86
N LYS A 164 -6.16 13.60 14.62
CA LYS A 164 -6.93 13.96 13.44
C LYS A 164 -7.45 12.71 12.73
N LYS A 165 -8.64 12.84 12.15
CA LYS A 165 -9.18 11.87 11.19
C LYS A 165 -9.13 12.50 9.81
N ALA A 166 -8.42 11.85 8.88
CA ALA A 166 -8.28 12.32 7.51
C ALA A 166 -8.79 11.28 6.51
N SER A 167 -9.17 11.75 5.32
CA SER A 167 -9.69 10.91 4.25
C SER A 167 -9.29 11.47 2.89
N PHE A 168 -8.52 10.71 2.11
CA PHE A 168 -8.02 11.05 0.78
C PHE A 168 -8.58 10.10 -0.24
N SER A 169 -9.11 10.60 -1.35
CA SER A 169 -9.68 9.75 -2.39
C SER A 169 -9.36 10.28 -3.78
N VAL A 170 -8.94 9.36 -4.67
CA VAL A 170 -8.67 9.65 -6.08
C VAL A 170 -9.25 8.55 -6.99
N PRO A 171 -9.48 8.82 -8.28
CA PRO A 171 -9.85 7.77 -9.25
C PRO A 171 -8.78 6.69 -9.30
N ALA A 172 -9.22 5.41 -9.31
CA ALA A 172 -8.33 4.24 -9.31
C ALA A 172 -7.82 3.85 -10.71
N GLY A 173 -8.52 4.26 -11.78
CA GLY A 173 -8.25 3.72 -13.11
C GLY A 173 -8.78 2.29 -13.30
N LYS A 174 -8.30 1.61 -14.36
CA LYS A 174 -8.71 0.25 -14.71
C LYS A 174 -7.56 -0.73 -14.42
N GLY A 175 -7.76 -1.62 -13.47
CA GLY A 175 -6.79 -2.67 -13.15
C GLY A 175 -5.92 -2.38 -11.93
N TYR A 176 -5.09 -3.36 -11.58
CA TYR A 176 -4.24 -3.30 -10.38
C TYR A 176 -3.07 -2.31 -10.49
N PRO A 177 -2.38 -2.18 -11.65
CA PRO A 177 -1.33 -1.18 -11.79
C PRO A 177 -1.82 0.23 -11.50
N GLU A 178 -2.92 0.64 -12.13
CA GLU A 178 -3.51 1.97 -11.98
C GLU A 178 -4.09 2.18 -10.57
N MET A 179 -4.59 1.11 -9.95
CA MET A 179 -5.04 1.15 -8.57
C MET A 179 -3.88 1.40 -7.61
N VAL A 180 -2.75 0.71 -7.78
CA VAL A 180 -1.55 0.91 -6.94
C VAL A 180 -0.97 2.31 -7.16
N GLU A 181 -0.98 2.80 -8.40
CA GLU A 181 -0.62 4.19 -8.71
C GLU A 181 -1.53 5.21 -8.00
N ALA A 182 -2.83 4.94 -7.95
CA ALA A 182 -3.78 5.76 -7.19
C ALA A 182 -3.53 5.67 -5.67
N MET A 183 -3.10 4.50 -5.16
CA MET A 183 -2.70 4.35 -3.76
C MET A 183 -1.46 5.18 -3.43
N ASN A 184 -0.49 5.27 -4.35
CA ASN A 184 0.68 6.15 -4.19
C ASN A 184 0.25 7.63 -4.09
N ARG A 185 -0.71 8.07 -4.92
CA ARG A 185 -1.20 9.45 -4.90
C ARG A 185 -1.88 9.82 -3.59
N VAL A 186 -2.79 9.00 -3.08
CA VAL A 186 -3.45 9.29 -1.79
C VAL A 186 -2.48 9.26 -0.62
N LEU A 187 -1.43 8.44 -0.70
CA LEU A 187 -0.36 8.43 0.30
C LEU A 187 0.51 9.70 0.23
N ALA A 188 0.80 10.20 -0.98
CA ALA A 188 1.50 11.46 -1.18
C ALA A 188 0.69 12.67 -0.64
N ASP A 189 -0.63 12.69 -0.87
CA ASP A 189 -1.54 13.71 -0.33
C ASP A 189 -1.54 13.70 1.21
N PHE A 190 -1.59 12.52 1.81
CA PHE A 190 -1.50 12.36 3.26
C PHE A 190 -0.14 12.79 3.80
N SER A 191 0.95 12.43 3.13
CA SER A 191 2.31 12.86 3.50
C SER A 191 2.43 14.39 3.52
N ARG A 192 1.80 15.06 2.56
CA ARG A 192 1.78 16.53 2.48
C ARG A 192 1.01 17.16 3.63
N GLU A 193 -0.13 16.58 4.03
CA GLU A 193 -0.87 17.04 5.20
C GLU A 193 -0.01 16.95 6.47
N ILE A 194 0.69 15.82 6.68
CA ILE A 194 1.58 15.64 7.83
C ILE A 194 2.71 16.67 7.82
N ALA A 195 3.38 16.87 6.68
CA ALA A 195 4.49 17.82 6.57
C ALA A 195 4.03 19.24 6.90
N ASN A 196 2.88 19.67 6.40
CA ASN A 196 2.30 20.98 6.70
C ASN A 196 2.01 21.17 8.19
N GLU A 197 1.50 20.15 8.86
CA GLU A 197 1.24 20.23 10.31
C GLU A 197 2.53 20.27 11.13
N ILE A 198 3.57 19.51 10.73
CA ILE A 198 4.88 19.60 11.39
C ILE A 198 5.44 21.02 11.24
N ILE A 199 5.49 21.55 10.02
CA ILE A 199 6.01 22.90 9.75
C ILE A 199 5.25 23.96 10.55
N LYS A 200 3.93 23.87 10.61
CA LYS A 200 3.08 24.81 11.34
C LYS A 200 3.38 24.84 12.83
N ASN A 201 3.51 23.66 13.45
CA ASN A 201 3.72 23.55 14.90
C ASN A 201 5.17 23.77 15.33
N ASP A 202 6.13 23.80 14.39
CA ASP A 202 7.52 24.16 14.68
C ASP A 202 7.80 25.67 14.45
N ALA A 203 6.84 26.39 13.87
CA ALA A 203 6.92 27.84 13.65
C ALA A 203 6.26 28.68 14.78
N GLU A 204 5.53 28.02 15.69
CA GLU A 204 4.90 28.59 16.88
C GLU A 204 5.82 28.47 18.12
#